data_dfe5220cdaab876774eda2d9deb62941
#
_entry.id   dfe5220cdaab876774eda2d9deb62941
#
_cell.length_a   1.000
_cell.length_b   1.000
_cell.length_c   1.000
_cell.angle_alpha   90.00
_cell.angle_beta   90.00
_cell.angle_gamma   90.00
#
_symmetry.space_group_name_H-M   'P 1'
#
loop_
_entity.id
_entity.type
_entity.pdbx_description
1 polymer ?
#
loop_
_entity_poly.entity_id
_entity_poly.type
_entity_poly.pdbx_seq_one_letter_code
_entity_poly.pdbx_strand_id
1 'polypeptide(L)'
;GIDETVPDTISKKDLNHLLLLVPSDKQELVKNAYTKSTKKYDYKGTVMELKSSVKEDDKKMEKLSDILGKPMLLAAGFDSGSDMTQRIEDQMRTNMKKQVEAKQAEAKAQMEKAQKEAEDKINVQFADALAAAQTPEAKAQVQAQMQAAAQQVQTQMQEAQKKAAAQMSEVPDFDKMDIYDMLNFMGAEGRDALIKQMNKKMNSMQDSIIEQAASTYIKDAYTHVGIDTDQIETSYILHTGAKMLALAFLGMAASIMVGLLASRVGAGVGRGLRENVFRKVVGFSNAEFDKFSTASLITRSTNDIQQIQLLIVMILRMVLYAPIMAIGGIWKVFHTNVSMSWIIGLAVAIIVVIVGFLFFVVMPKFKLIQN
;
A
#
# COMPACT_ATOMS: atom_id res chain seq x y z
N GLY A 1 -4.73 11.88 9.41
CA GLY A 1 -3.63 11.26 8.72
C GLY A 1 -3.69 11.57 7.25
N ILE A 2 -2.58 11.58 6.61
CA ILE A 2 -2.54 11.60 5.16
C ILE A 2 -3.01 10.21 4.73
N ASP A 3 -4.29 10.09 4.46
CA ASP A 3 -4.95 8.87 4.00
C ASP A 3 -4.90 8.82 2.46
N GLU A 4 -3.86 9.43 1.91
CA GLU A 4 -3.64 9.54 0.49
C GLU A 4 -2.68 8.44 0.06
N THR A 5 -3.09 7.70 -0.94
CA THR A 5 -2.28 6.66 -1.61
C THR A 5 -1.62 7.16 -2.89
N VAL A 6 -1.84 8.45 -3.21
CA VAL A 6 -1.26 9.16 -4.35
C VAL A 6 -0.90 10.58 -3.90
N PRO A 7 0.32 11.08 -4.15
CA PRO A 7 0.69 12.43 -3.73
C PRO A 7 -0.08 13.49 -4.53
N ASP A 8 -0.84 14.35 -3.84
CA ASP A 8 -1.53 15.49 -4.44
C ASP A 8 -0.56 16.54 -5.00
N THR A 9 0.58 16.69 -4.34
CA THR A 9 1.60 17.69 -4.64
C THR A 9 2.97 17.03 -4.54
N ILE A 10 3.80 17.19 -5.57
CA ILE A 10 5.11 16.55 -5.63
C ILE A 10 6.08 17.44 -6.42
N SER A 11 7.38 17.41 -6.09
CA SER A 11 8.37 18.07 -6.93
C SER A 11 8.49 17.39 -8.29
N LYS A 12 8.81 18.14 -9.34
CA LYS A 12 9.06 17.54 -10.66
C LYS A 12 10.21 16.54 -10.63
N LYS A 13 11.19 16.74 -9.76
CA LYS A 13 12.32 15.83 -9.58
C LYS A 13 11.83 14.49 -9.00
N ASP A 14 11.08 14.51 -7.91
CA ASP A 14 10.59 13.30 -7.25
C ASP A 14 9.58 12.55 -8.12
N LEU A 15 8.73 13.29 -8.86
CA LEU A 15 7.84 12.69 -9.86
C LEU A 15 8.64 11.97 -10.97
N ASN A 16 9.74 12.55 -11.44
CA ASN A 16 10.60 11.89 -12.42
C ASN A 16 11.27 10.64 -11.84
N HIS A 17 11.70 10.68 -10.58
CA HIS A 17 12.23 9.50 -9.88
C HIS A 17 11.18 8.39 -9.77
N LEU A 18 9.94 8.72 -9.38
CA LEU A 18 8.83 7.77 -9.39
C LEU A 18 8.56 7.18 -10.77
N LEU A 19 8.57 8.02 -11.81
CA LEU A 19 8.35 7.56 -13.19
C LEU A 19 9.40 6.54 -13.65
N LEU A 20 10.64 6.65 -13.16
CA LEU A 20 11.67 5.64 -13.43
C LEU A 20 11.37 4.27 -12.81
N LEU A 21 10.52 4.23 -11.76
CA LEU A 21 10.09 3.02 -11.07
C LEU A 21 8.74 2.49 -11.54
N VAL A 22 8.05 3.24 -12.43
CA VAL A 22 6.79 2.85 -13.06
C VAL A 22 7.08 2.14 -14.38
N PRO A 23 6.42 1.01 -14.71
CA PRO A 23 6.54 0.36 -16.00
C PRO A 23 6.28 1.32 -17.17
N SER A 24 7.04 1.16 -18.26
CA SER A 24 7.04 2.11 -19.37
C SER A 24 5.66 2.30 -20.03
N ASP A 25 4.84 1.26 -20.06
CA ASP A 25 3.45 1.29 -20.59
C ASP A 25 2.49 2.14 -19.74
N LYS A 26 2.83 2.40 -18.46
CA LYS A 26 2.00 3.15 -17.51
C LYS A 26 2.49 4.56 -17.22
N GLN A 27 3.72 4.90 -17.61
CA GLN A 27 4.34 6.21 -17.34
C GLN A 27 3.54 7.37 -17.89
N GLU A 28 3.01 7.26 -19.11
CA GLU A 28 2.20 8.31 -19.74
C GLU A 28 0.89 8.58 -18.95
N LEU A 29 0.28 7.54 -18.39
CA LEU A 29 -0.90 7.70 -17.54
C LEU A 29 -0.58 8.51 -16.30
N VAL A 30 0.53 8.18 -15.62
CA VAL A 30 0.99 8.91 -14.43
C VAL A 30 1.36 10.35 -14.79
N LYS A 31 2.14 10.58 -15.85
CA LYS A 31 2.50 11.92 -16.32
C LYS A 31 1.28 12.79 -16.60
N ASN A 32 0.28 12.23 -17.28
CA ASN A 32 -0.93 12.94 -17.65
C ASN A 32 -1.86 13.25 -16.47
N ALA A 33 -1.69 12.58 -15.33
CA ALA A 33 -2.43 12.85 -14.11
C ALA A 33 -1.99 14.16 -13.42
N TYR A 34 -0.76 14.58 -13.64
CA TYR A 34 -0.18 15.76 -13.00
C TYR A 34 -0.12 16.97 -13.92
N THR A 35 -0.13 18.16 -13.34
CA THR A 35 0.06 19.45 -14.02
C THR A 35 0.98 20.32 -13.20
N LYS A 36 1.62 21.33 -13.85
CA LYS A 36 2.45 22.29 -13.13
C LYS A 36 1.58 23.11 -12.19
N SER A 37 1.98 23.19 -10.92
CA SER A 37 1.29 24.04 -9.95
C SER A 37 1.45 25.51 -10.28
N THR A 38 0.39 26.27 -10.01
CA THR A 38 0.38 27.73 -10.04
C THR A 38 0.59 28.35 -8.66
N LYS A 39 0.56 27.55 -7.60
CA LYS A 39 0.77 28.00 -6.22
C LYS A 39 2.26 28.19 -5.95
N LYS A 40 2.55 29.08 -4.98
CA LYS A 40 3.92 29.29 -4.49
C LYS A 40 4.19 28.30 -3.36
N TYR A 41 5.28 27.57 -3.49
CA TYR A 41 5.83 26.68 -2.49
C TYR A 41 7.22 27.15 -2.07
N ASP A 42 7.66 26.79 -0.88
CA ASP A 42 9.03 27.08 -0.42
C ASP A 42 10.02 26.05 -0.99
N TYR A 43 10.03 25.95 -2.32
CA TYR A 43 10.85 25.02 -3.08
C TYR A 43 11.47 25.70 -4.31
N LYS A 44 12.80 25.51 -4.46
CA LYS A 44 13.55 26.05 -5.61
C LYS A 44 13.44 25.15 -6.84
N GLY A 45 12.24 24.90 -7.32
CA GLY A 45 12.03 24.04 -8.49
C GLY A 45 10.59 24.07 -8.98
N THR A 46 10.28 23.21 -9.94
CA THR A 46 8.91 23.06 -10.43
C THR A 46 8.16 22.09 -9.53
N VAL A 47 7.02 22.50 -9.02
CA VAL A 47 6.08 21.67 -8.26
C VAL A 47 4.95 21.23 -9.18
N MET A 48 4.57 19.98 -9.09
CA MET A 48 3.49 19.35 -9.84
C MET A 48 2.32 19.07 -8.90
N GLU A 49 1.11 19.32 -9.35
CA GLU A 49 -0.12 19.00 -8.63
C GLU A 49 -0.96 18.01 -9.40
N LEU A 50 -1.67 17.15 -8.67
CA LEU A 50 -2.64 16.24 -9.24
C LEU A 50 -3.83 17.03 -9.82
N LYS A 51 -4.23 16.72 -11.05
CA LYS A 51 -5.34 17.42 -11.73
C LYS A 51 -6.66 17.17 -10.98
N SER A 52 -7.47 18.21 -10.81
CA SER A 52 -8.80 18.11 -10.17
C SER A 52 -9.69 17.04 -10.82
N SER A 53 -9.64 16.92 -12.15
CA SER A 53 -10.38 15.89 -12.91
C SER A 53 -9.95 14.43 -12.62
N VAL A 54 -8.81 14.25 -11.98
CA VAL A 54 -8.32 12.94 -11.52
C VAL A 54 -8.68 12.76 -10.05
N LYS A 55 -8.49 13.80 -9.24
CA LYS A 55 -8.75 13.80 -7.79
C LYS A 55 -10.24 13.58 -7.45
N GLU A 56 -11.14 14.07 -8.30
CA GLU A 56 -12.60 13.94 -8.14
C GLU A 56 -13.16 12.62 -8.71
N ASP A 57 -12.33 11.79 -9.35
CA ASP A 57 -12.72 10.53 -9.97
C ASP A 57 -12.10 9.34 -9.21
N ASP A 58 -12.90 8.71 -8.35
CA ASP A 58 -12.47 7.59 -7.50
C ASP A 58 -11.81 6.45 -8.29
N LYS A 59 -12.30 6.15 -9.50
CA LYS A 59 -11.74 5.09 -10.34
C LYS A 59 -10.35 5.44 -10.89
N LYS A 60 -10.12 6.71 -11.18
CA LYS A 60 -8.80 7.17 -11.63
C LYS A 60 -7.83 7.21 -10.47
N MET A 61 -8.30 7.62 -9.29
CA MET A 61 -7.49 7.61 -8.07
C MET A 61 -7.10 6.19 -7.67
N GLU A 62 -8.03 5.24 -7.65
CA GLU A 62 -7.78 3.82 -7.39
C GLU A 62 -6.73 3.26 -8.38
N LYS A 63 -6.92 3.52 -9.68
CA LYS A 63 -5.97 3.09 -10.70
C LYS A 63 -4.57 3.68 -10.53
N LEU A 64 -4.46 4.95 -10.13
CA LEU A 64 -3.17 5.59 -9.85
C LEU A 64 -2.53 5.02 -8.59
N SER A 65 -3.31 4.78 -7.55
CA SER A 65 -2.86 4.13 -6.33
C SER A 65 -2.25 2.76 -6.59
N ASP A 66 -2.92 1.93 -7.39
CA ASP A 66 -2.42 0.61 -7.79
C ASP A 66 -1.10 0.69 -8.58
N ILE A 67 -0.95 1.73 -9.40
CA ILE A 67 0.27 1.93 -10.19
C ILE A 67 1.41 2.46 -9.32
N LEU A 68 1.15 3.40 -8.43
CA LEU A 68 2.17 4.15 -7.68
C LEU A 68 2.55 3.50 -6.35
N GLY A 69 1.73 2.65 -5.75
CA GLY A 69 1.98 2.09 -4.43
C GLY A 69 3.34 1.39 -4.32
N LYS A 70 3.66 0.48 -5.24
CA LYS A 70 4.96 -0.21 -5.27
C LYS A 70 6.14 0.70 -5.65
N PRO A 71 6.05 1.58 -6.67
CA PRO A 71 7.05 2.60 -6.92
C PRO A 71 7.35 3.49 -5.71
N MET A 72 6.34 3.93 -4.96
CA MET A 72 6.54 4.74 -3.76
C MET A 72 7.24 3.97 -2.64
N LEU A 73 6.88 2.69 -2.43
CA LEU A 73 7.60 1.81 -1.51
C LEU A 73 9.09 1.70 -1.86
N LEU A 74 9.40 1.51 -3.14
CA LEU A 74 10.78 1.43 -3.61
C LEU A 74 11.52 2.76 -3.46
N ALA A 75 10.89 3.88 -3.85
CA ALA A 75 11.46 5.20 -3.70
C ALA A 75 11.76 5.52 -2.23
N ALA A 76 10.79 5.31 -1.32
CA ALA A 76 11.00 5.47 0.11
C ALA A 76 12.17 4.59 0.63
N GLY A 77 12.26 3.35 0.13
CA GLY A 77 13.36 2.45 0.48
C GLY A 77 14.73 2.94 -0.04
N PHE A 78 14.80 3.46 -1.27
CA PHE A 78 16.03 4.02 -1.83
C PHE A 78 16.45 5.29 -1.10
N ASP A 79 15.51 6.19 -0.83
CA ASP A 79 15.78 7.46 -0.15
C ASP A 79 16.18 7.24 1.32
N SER A 80 15.64 6.22 2.00
CA SER A 80 16.00 5.84 3.37
C SER A 80 17.26 4.96 3.48
N GLY A 81 17.78 4.45 2.36
CA GLY A 81 18.93 3.55 2.35
C GLY A 81 18.69 2.21 3.05
N SER A 82 17.50 1.63 2.91
CA SER A 82 17.15 0.35 3.53
C SER A 82 18.05 -0.79 3.05
N ASP A 83 18.31 -1.79 3.89
CA ASP A 83 19.15 -2.96 3.54
C ASP A 83 18.69 -3.65 2.25
N MET A 84 17.39 -3.68 2.00
CA MET A 84 16.82 -4.28 0.79
C MET A 84 17.19 -3.48 -0.45
N THR A 85 17.08 -2.17 -0.37
CA THR A 85 17.35 -1.27 -1.51
C THR A 85 18.85 -1.14 -1.76
N GLN A 86 19.69 -1.12 -0.73
CA GLN A 86 21.15 -1.18 -0.87
C GLN A 86 21.60 -2.45 -1.63
N ARG A 87 21.02 -3.60 -1.30
CA ARG A 87 21.33 -4.85 -2.03
C ARG A 87 20.90 -4.79 -3.50
N ILE A 88 19.79 -4.14 -3.80
CA ILE A 88 19.34 -3.93 -5.19
C ILE A 88 20.32 -3.01 -5.91
N GLU A 89 20.72 -1.92 -5.29
CA GLU A 89 21.68 -0.97 -5.84
C GLU A 89 23.04 -1.64 -6.13
N ASP A 90 23.59 -2.39 -5.18
CA ASP A 90 24.84 -3.14 -5.36
C ASP A 90 24.74 -4.17 -6.47
N GLN A 91 23.62 -4.86 -6.57
CA GLN A 91 23.34 -5.83 -7.62
C GLN A 91 23.26 -5.17 -9.00
N MET A 92 22.59 -4.01 -9.10
CA MET A 92 22.53 -3.22 -10.32
C MET A 92 23.93 -2.76 -10.74
N ARG A 93 24.67 -2.16 -9.82
CA ARG A 93 26.05 -1.68 -10.04
C ARG A 93 26.96 -2.80 -10.54
N THR A 94 26.89 -3.96 -9.92
CA THR A 94 27.66 -5.15 -10.34
C THR A 94 27.24 -5.64 -11.71
N ASN A 95 25.94 -5.69 -12.00
CA ASN A 95 25.44 -6.15 -13.32
C ASN A 95 25.80 -5.17 -14.43
N MET A 96 25.72 -3.87 -14.18
CA MET A 96 26.10 -2.84 -15.16
C MET A 96 27.59 -2.90 -15.49
N LYS A 97 28.46 -3.04 -14.46
CA LYS A 97 29.90 -3.25 -14.67
C LYS A 97 30.16 -4.49 -15.54
N LYS A 98 29.54 -5.63 -15.21
CA LYS A 98 29.67 -6.86 -15.99
C LYS A 98 29.20 -6.72 -17.44
N GLN A 99 28.09 -6.01 -17.67
CA GLN A 99 27.59 -5.77 -19.03
C GLN A 99 28.54 -4.91 -19.84
N VAL A 100 29.11 -3.87 -19.25
CA VAL A 100 30.10 -3.03 -19.92
C VAL A 100 31.37 -3.83 -20.21
N GLU A 101 31.89 -4.57 -19.24
CA GLU A 101 33.05 -5.44 -19.44
C GLU A 101 32.82 -6.49 -20.53
N ALA A 102 31.63 -7.11 -20.55
CA ALA A 102 31.27 -8.08 -21.58
C ALA A 102 31.24 -7.44 -22.99
N LYS A 103 30.61 -6.26 -23.12
CA LYS A 103 30.60 -5.51 -24.41
C LYS A 103 32.01 -5.08 -24.84
N GLN A 104 32.85 -4.69 -23.89
CA GLN A 104 34.24 -4.34 -24.17
C GLN A 104 35.05 -5.56 -24.64
N ALA A 105 34.86 -6.71 -23.98
CA ALA A 105 35.50 -7.96 -24.38
C ALA A 105 35.03 -8.42 -25.80
N GLU A 106 33.72 -8.32 -26.07
CA GLU A 106 33.16 -8.65 -27.38
C GLU A 106 33.67 -7.73 -28.49
N ALA A 107 33.68 -6.42 -28.24
CA ALA A 107 34.24 -5.44 -29.18
C ALA A 107 35.72 -5.69 -29.46
N LYS A 108 36.53 -6.04 -28.43
CA LYS A 108 37.91 -6.41 -28.58
C LYS A 108 38.11 -7.68 -29.43
N ALA A 109 37.29 -8.71 -29.14
CA ALA A 109 37.34 -9.98 -29.91
C ALA A 109 36.93 -9.78 -31.36
N GLN A 110 35.93 -8.94 -31.62
CA GLN A 110 35.54 -8.58 -33.02
C GLN A 110 36.65 -7.82 -33.76
N MET A 111 37.36 -6.91 -33.09
CA MET A 111 38.49 -6.21 -33.65
C MET A 111 39.66 -7.17 -34.00
N GLU A 112 40.02 -8.07 -33.05
CA GLU A 112 41.07 -9.07 -33.27
C GLU A 112 40.72 -10.00 -34.45
N LYS A 113 39.44 -10.41 -34.56
CA LYS A 113 38.96 -11.21 -35.69
C LYS A 113 39.05 -10.46 -37.03
N ALA A 114 38.58 -9.21 -37.02
CA ALA A 114 38.68 -8.36 -38.24
C ALA A 114 40.13 -8.10 -38.64
N GLN A 115 41.06 -7.96 -37.71
CA GLN A 115 42.49 -7.84 -37.99
C GLN A 115 43.04 -9.08 -38.66
N LYS A 116 42.79 -10.27 -38.09
CA LYS A 116 43.23 -11.52 -38.70
C LYS A 116 42.67 -11.74 -40.10
N GLU A 117 41.36 -11.49 -40.29
CA GLU A 117 40.72 -11.60 -41.59
C GLU A 117 41.32 -10.61 -42.64
N ALA A 118 41.72 -9.42 -42.20
CA ALA A 118 42.39 -8.45 -43.09
C ALA A 118 43.81 -8.87 -43.44
N GLU A 119 44.57 -9.37 -42.44
CA GLU A 119 45.92 -9.91 -42.66
C GLU A 119 45.92 -11.14 -43.61
N ASP A 120 44.97 -12.07 -43.39
CA ASP A 120 44.80 -13.26 -44.24
C ASP A 120 44.43 -12.86 -45.67
N LYS A 121 43.54 -11.88 -45.88
CA LYS A 121 43.18 -11.35 -47.19
C LYS A 121 44.39 -10.75 -47.90
N ILE A 122 45.23 -9.98 -47.23
CA ILE A 122 46.46 -9.41 -47.79
C ILE A 122 47.40 -10.55 -48.20
N ASN A 123 47.62 -11.52 -47.31
CA ASN A 123 48.50 -12.66 -47.61
C ASN A 123 48.02 -13.46 -48.85
N VAL A 124 46.71 -13.77 -48.93
CA VAL A 124 46.13 -14.47 -50.11
C VAL A 124 46.24 -13.63 -51.36
N GLN A 125 45.89 -12.35 -51.31
CA GLN A 125 45.92 -11.44 -52.52
C GLN A 125 47.32 -11.28 -53.11
N PHE A 126 48.37 -11.27 -52.30
CA PHE A 126 49.71 -11.07 -52.71
C PHE A 126 50.52 -12.39 -52.95
N ALA A 127 50.00 -13.53 -52.48
CA ALA A 127 50.63 -14.84 -52.59
C ALA A 127 50.84 -15.19 -54.08
N ASP A 128 49.80 -15.03 -54.94
CA ASP A 128 49.84 -15.34 -56.35
C ASP A 128 50.76 -14.35 -57.07
N ALA A 129 50.75 -13.06 -56.73
CA ALA A 129 51.59 -12.05 -57.28
C ALA A 129 53.06 -12.28 -56.92
N LEU A 130 53.35 -12.75 -55.71
CA LEU A 130 54.71 -13.09 -55.27
C LEU A 130 55.25 -14.33 -56.02
N ALA A 131 54.39 -15.35 -56.27
CA ALA A 131 54.71 -16.54 -56.96
C ALA A 131 54.94 -16.29 -58.47
N ALA A 132 54.23 -15.33 -59.09
CA ALA A 132 54.36 -14.94 -60.49
C ALA A 132 55.59 -14.02 -60.76
N ALA A 133 56.19 -13.43 -59.75
CA ALA A 133 57.32 -12.51 -59.87
C ALA A 133 58.63 -13.28 -60.14
N GLN A 134 59.13 -13.23 -61.43
CA GLN A 134 60.35 -13.97 -61.88
C GLN A 134 61.65 -13.20 -61.66
N THR A 135 61.61 -11.89 -61.40
CA THR A 135 62.83 -11.06 -61.21
C THR A 135 62.90 -10.57 -59.75
N PRO A 136 64.17 -10.34 -59.24
CA PRO A 136 64.34 -9.80 -57.87
C PRO A 136 63.67 -8.44 -57.71
N GLU A 137 63.64 -7.59 -58.74
CA GLU A 137 63.02 -6.27 -58.69
C GLU A 137 61.47 -6.37 -58.62
N ALA A 138 60.88 -7.30 -59.38
CA ALA A 138 59.42 -7.54 -59.29
C ALA A 138 58.99 -8.06 -57.94
N LYS A 139 59.78 -8.94 -57.28
CA LYS A 139 59.52 -9.43 -55.94
C LYS A 139 59.61 -8.31 -54.90
N ALA A 140 60.59 -7.43 -55.00
CA ALA A 140 60.72 -6.27 -54.14
C ALA A 140 59.52 -5.30 -54.21
N GLN A 141 59.01 -5.13 -55.47
CA GLN A 141 57.88 -4.26 -55.72
C GLN A 141 56.54 -4.83 -55.12
N VAL A 142 56.34 -6.12 -55.28
CA VAL A 142 55.17 -6.82 -54.63
C VAL A 142 55.27 -6.79 -53.12
N GLN A 143 56.45 -6.99 -52.54
CA GLN A 143 56.66 -6.87 -51.11
C GLN A 143 56.42 -5.46 -50.58
N ALA A 144 56.82 -4.43 -51.30
CA ALA A 144 56.56 -3.03 -50.98
C ALA A 144 55.08 -2.71 -51.00
N GLN A 145 54.31 -3.23 -51.93
CA GLN A 145 52.83 -3.09 -52.02
C GLN A 145 52.13 -3.84 -50.85
N MET A 146 52.59 -5.04 -50.56
CA MET A 146 52.06 -5.81 -49.39
C MET A 146 52.31 -5.08 -48.08
N GLN A 147 53.53 -4.51 -47.88
CA GLN A 147 53.81 -3.71 -46.68
C GLN A 147 52.94 -2.44 -46.60
N ALA A 148 52.71 -1.75 -47.75
CA ALA A 148 51.83 -0.59 -47.78
C ALA A 148 50.39 -0.95 -47.46
N ALA A 149 49.87 -2.07 -47.97
CA ALA A 149 48.53 -2.58 -47.64
C ALA A 149 48.41 -2.95 -46.14
N ALA A 150 49.43 -3.63 -45.58
CA ALA A 150 49.48 -3.95 -44.14
C ALA A 150 49.51 -2.70 -43.28
N GLN A 151 50.29 -1.68 -43.66
CA GLN A 151 50.32 -0.39 -42.95
C GLN A 151 48.98 0.33 -43.03
N GLN A 152 48.28 0.27 -44.14
CA GLN A 152 46.95 0.87 -44.28
C GLN A 152 45.90 0.20 -43.38
N VAL A 153 45.91 -1.13 -43.29
CA VAL A 153 45.06 -1.89 -42.36
C VAL A 153 45.41 -1.53 -40.92
N GLN A 154 46.70 -1.46 -40.56
CA GLN A 154 47.15 -1.11 -39.23
C GLN A 154 46.71 0.31 -38.84
N THR A 155 46.75 1.28 -39.77
CA THR A 155 46.27 2.65 -39.52
C THR A 155 44.75 2.67 -39.31
N GLN A 156 43.98 1.98 -40.15
CA GLN A 156 42.53 1.85 -39.99
C GLN A 156 42.14 1.21 -38.63
N MET A 157 42.89 0.18 -38.20
CA MET A 157 42.68 -0.47 -36.92
C MET A 157 43.02 0.45 -35.75
N GLN A 158 44.09 1.24 -35.83
CA GLN A 158 44.41 2.26 -34.80
C GLN A 158 43.34 3.33 -34.71
N GLU A 159 42.76 3.77 -35.82
CA GLU A 159 41.65 4.71 -35.81
C GLU A 159 40.37 4.07 -35.20
N ALA A 160 40.07 2.82 -35.54
CA ALA A 160 38.96 2.08 -34.94
C ALA A 160 39.17 1.88 -33.42
N GLN A 161 40.40 1.55 -33.00
CA GLN A 161 40.76 1.46 -31.57
C GLN A 161 40.58 2.81 -30.84
N LYS A 162 41.04 3.92 -31.47
CA LYS A 162 40.86 5.26 -30.89
C LYS A 162 39.38 5.63 -30.77
N LYS A 163 38.56 5.32 -31.77
CA LYS A 163 37.10 5.54 -31.72
C LYS A 163 36.44 4.70 -30.65
N ALA A 164 36.79 3.43 -30.52
CA ALA A 164 36.31 2.55 -29.49
C ALA A 164 36.75 3.00 -28.08
N ALA A 165 38.00 3.43 -27.90
CA ALA A 165 38.51 3.98 -26.67
C ALA A 165 37.81 5.30 -26.28
N ALA A 166 37.50 6.16 -27.26
CA ALA A 166 36.73 7.38 -27.01
C ALA A 166 35.30 7.07 -26.54
N GLN A 167 34.63 6.10 -27.16
CA GLN A 167 33.31 5.62 -26.70
C GLN A 167 33.36 4.95 -25.30
N MET A 168 34.46 4.30 -24.95
CA MET A 168 34.68 3.72 -23.64
C MET A 168 34.98 4.77 -22.58
N SER A 169 35.54 5.93 -22.93
CA SER A 169 35.78 7.03 -21.97
C SER A 169 34.48 7.75 -21.55
N GLU A 170 33.39 7.53 -22.29
CA GLU A 170 32.07 8.04 -21.96
C GLU A 170 31.28 7.11 -20.99
N VAL A 171 31.84 5.94 -20.60
CA VAL A 171 31.19 5.07 -19.62
C VAL A 171 31.23 5.75 -18.25
N PRO A 172 30.06 6.00 -17.64
CA PRO A 172 30.02 6.64 -16.34
C PRO A 172 30.66 5.79 -15.25
N ASP A 173 31.16 6.46 -14.22
CA ASP A 173 31.64 5.79 -13.00
C ASP A 173 30.43 5.33 -12.18
N PHE A 174 30.04 4.07 -12.34
CA PHE A 174 28.88 3.48 -11.64
C PHE A 174 29.01 3.52 -10.12
N ASP A 175 30.19 3.70 -9.54
CA ASP A 175 30.38 3.80 -8.11
C ASP A 175 29.93 5.16 -7.56
N LYS A 176 29.85 6.17 -8.42
CA LYS A 176 29.40 7.53 -8.08
C LYS A 176 27.97 7.85 -8.52
N MET A 177 27.35 6.96 -9.28
CA MET A 177 25.97 7.14 -9.72
C MET A 177 25.00 6.78 -8.60
N ASP A 178 23.95 7.59 -8.44
CA ASP A 178 22.82 7.22 -7.61
C ASP A 178 21.94 6.18 -8.33
N ILE A 179 21.00 5.61 -7.60
CA ILE A 179 20.11 4.57 -8.11
C ILE A 179 19.25 5.06 -9.28
N TYR A 180 18.80 6.32 -9.24
CA TYR A 180 17.94 6.90 -10.28
C TYR A 180 18.71 7.16 -11.56
N ASP A 181 19.97 7.60 -11.45
CA ASP A 181 20.88 7.74 -12.58
C ASP A 181 21.17 6.39 -13.23
N MET A 182 21.39 5.35 -12.44
CA MET A 182 21.56 3.98 -12.94
C MET A 182 20.31 3.47 -13.66
N LEU A 183 19.12 3.70 -13.09
CA LEU A 183 17.85 3.34 -13.72
C LEU A 183 17.62 4.06 -15.05
N ASN A 184 18.03 5.33 -15.12
CA ASN A 184 17.94 6.11 -16.37
C ASN A 184 18.92 5.60 -17.43
N PHE A 185 20.14 5.23 -17.04
CA PHE A 185 21.17 4.70 -17.93
C PHE A 185 20.80 3.33 -18.51
N MET A 186 20.09 2.47 -17.78
CA MET A 186 19.66 1.15 -18.25
C MET A 186 18.72 1.18 -19.46
N GLY A 187 18.10 2.32 -19.74
CA GLY A 187 17.07 2.44 -20.78
C GLY A 187 15.75 1.74 -20.41
N ALA A 188 14.75 1.85 -21.27
CA ALA A 188 13.38 1.38 -20.97
C ALA A 188 13.31 -0.14 -20.76
N GLU A 189 13.90 -0.93 -21.67
CA GLU A 189 13.81 -2.40 -21.59
C GLU A 189 14.48 -2.99 -20.34
N GLY A 190 15.70 -2.53 -20.04
CA GLY A 190 16.44 -3.00 -18.84
C GLY A 190 15.72 -2.62 -17.54
N ARG A 191 15.18 -1.41 -17.50
CA ARG A 191 14.40 -0.90 -16.39
C ARG A 191 13.11 -1.69 -16.19
N ASP A 192 12.33 -1.95 -17.23
CA ASP A 192 11.08 -2.72 -17.15
C ASP A 192 11.33 -4.16 -16.70
N ALA A 193 12.41 -4.81 -17.17
CA ALA A 193 12.80 -6.13 -16.70
C ALA A 193 13.11 -6.13 -15.18
N LEU A 194 13.84 -5.13 -14.70
CA LEU A 194 14.15 -4.97 -13.28
C LEU A 194 12.88 -4.71 -12.45
N ILE A 195 12.03 -3.78 -12.89
CA ILE A 195 10.76 -3.45 -12.22
C ILE A 195 9.88 -4.70 -12.12
N LYS A 196 9.79 -5.49 -13.18
CA LYS A 196 9.04 -6.76 -13.18
C LYS A 196 9.58 -7.75 -12.15
N GLN A 197 10.89 -7.87 -12.02
CA GLN A 197 11.54 -8.73 -11.02
C GLN A 197 11.27 -8.23 -9.60
N MET A 198 11.37 -6.92 -9.37
CA MET A 198 11.09 -6.29 -8.07
C MET A 198 9.61 -6.45 -7.68
N ASN A 199 8.69 -6.18 -8.60
CA ASN A 199 7.25 -6.37 -8.39
C ASN A 199 6.91 -7.82 -8.04
N LYS A 200 7.58 -8.82 -8.66
CA LYS A 200 7.37 -10.23 -8.31
C LYS A 200 7.75 -10.53 -6.85
N LYS A 201 8.83 -9.94 -6.35
CA LYS A 201 9.24 -10.07 -4.93
C LYS A 201 8.27 -9.35 -3.99
N MET A 202 7.75 -8.19 -4.40
CA MET A 202 6.80 -7.41 -3.60
C MET A 202 5.37 -7.97 -3.61
N ASN A 203 5.00 -8.81 -4.56
CA ASN A 203 3.67 -9.45 -4.60
C ASN A 203 3.38 -10.36 -3.38
N SER A 204 4.40 -10.77 -2.64
CA SER A 204 4.24 -11.53 -1.40
C SER A 204 4.14 -10.64 -0.16
N MET A 205 4.28 -9.31 -0.30
CA MET A 205 4.13 -8.35 0.80
C MET A 205 2.65 -8.07 1.05
N GLN A 206 2.32 -7.78 2.29
CA GLN A 206 0.95 -7.36 2.66
C GLN A 206 0.68 -5.95 2.12
N ASP A 207 -0.53 -5.73 1.62
CA ASP A 207 -0.95 -4.42 1.08
C ASP A 207 -0.76 -3.28 2.10
N SER A 208 -0.99 -3.57 3.39
CA SER A 208 -0.76 -2.60 4.48
C SER A 208 0.67 -2.06 4.57
N ILE A 209 1.68 -2.86 4.20
CA ILE A 209 3.09 -2.42 4.18
C ILE A 209 3.31 -1.46 3.00
N ILE A 210 2.69 -1.76 1.86
CA ILE A 210 2.78 -0.90 0.67
C ILE A 210 2.09 0.45 0.94
N GLU A 211 0.91 0.43 1.55
CA GLU A 211 0.17 1.65 1.93
C GLU A 211 0.93 2.49 2.96
N GLN A 212 1.52 1.87 3.97
CA GLN A 212 2.31 2.58 4.97
C GLN A 212 3.56 3.24 4.36
N ALA A 213 4.25 2.54 3.47
CA ALA A 213 5.41 3.09 2.78
C ALA A 213 5.01 4.21 1.80
N ALA A 214 3.86 4.08 1.12
CA ALA A 214 3.30 5.13 0.27
C ALA A 214 2.99 6.39 1.08
N SER A 215 2.36 6.25 2.25
CA SER A 215 2.08 7.38 3.16
C SER A 215 3.37 8.06 3.64
N THR A 216 4.40 7.29 3.96
CA THR A 216 5.72 7.83 4.34
C THR A 216 6.34 8.61 3.19
N TYR A 217 6.36 8.05 1.99
CA TYR A 217 6.87 8.72 0.79
C TYR A 217 6.12 10.02 0.50
N ILE A 218 4.78 10.02 0.62
CA ILE A 218 3.96 11.22 0.39
C ILE A 218 4.30 12.30 1.43
N LYS A 219 4.50 11.93 2.69
CA LYS A 219 4.92 12.85 3.74
C LYS A 219 6.27 13.50 3.40
N ASP A 220 7.23 12.71 2.97
CA ASP A 220 8.56 13.19 2.57
C ASP A 220 8.46 14.10 1.33
N ALA A 221 7.68 13.71 0.32
CA ALA A 221 7.45 14.52 -0.88
C ALA A 221 6.81 15.89 -0.56
N TYR A 222 5.86 15.94 0.40
CA TYR A 222 5.26 17.19 0.87
C TYR A 222 6.26 18.06 1.62
N THR A 223 7.07 17.45 2.49
CA THR A 223 8.13 18.16 3.21
C THR A 223 9.16 18.75 2.24
N HIS A 224 9.54 18.00 1.20
CA HIS A 224 10.46 18.46 0.16
C HIS A 224 9.95 19.72 -0.59
N VAL A 225 8.66 19.85 -0.78
CA VAL A 225 8.07 21.05 -1.44
C VAL A 225 7.71 22.18 -0.45
N GLY A 226 8.07 22.03 0.83
CA GLY A 226 7.86 23.04 1.86
C GLY A 226 6.45 23.08 2.45
N ILE A 227 5.71 21.96 2.36
CA ILE A 227 4.41 21.81 3.03
C ILE A 227 4.66 21.35 4.46
N ASP A 228 4.11 22.08 5.43
CA ASP A 228 4.16 21.70 6.86
C ASP A 228 3.20 20.54 7.15
N THR A 229 3.76 19.32 7.07
CA THR A 229 3.01 18.07 7.30
C THR A 229 2.59 17.92 8.75
N ASP A 230 3.37 18.45 9.71
CA ASP A 230 3.06 18.34 11.14
C ASP A 230 1.84 19.19 11.50
N GLN A 231 1.67 20.35 10.87
CA GLN A 231 0.47 21.18 11.04
C GLN A 231 -0.78 20.49 10.47
N ILE A 232 -0.64 19.83 9.31
CA ILE A 232 -1.74 19.06 8.69
C ILE A 232 -2.14 17.90 9.59
N GLU A 233 -1.18 17.12 10.06
CA GLU A 233 -1.41 15.98 10.96
C GLU A 233 -2.06 16.42 12.28
N THR A 234 -1.55 17.48 12.91
CA THR A 234 -2.09 18.01 14.16
C THR A 234 -3.53 18.50 13.98
N SER A 235 -3.80 19.24 12.91
CA SER A 235 -5.14 19.72 12.57
C SER A 235 -6.12 18.57 12.36
N TYR A 236 -5.71 17.54 11.63
CA TYR A 236 -6.51 16.34 11.39
C TYR A 236 -6.81 15.57 12.68
N ILE A 237 -5.80 15.36 13.53
CA ILE A 237 -5.94 14.67 14.82
C ILE A 237 -6.91 15.42 15.73
N LEU A 238 -6.75 16.75 15.84
CA LEU A 238 -7.64 17.59 16.64
C LEU A 238 -9.08 17.55 16.14
N HIS A 239 -9.27 17.66 14.81
CA HIS A 239 -10.61 17.64 14.22
C HIS A 239 -11.28 16.27 14.36
N THR A 240 -10.54 15.19 14.13
CA THR A 240 -11.04 13.83 14.29
C THR A 240 -11.28 13.50 15.77
N GLY A 241 -10.38 13.91 16.67
CA GLY A 241 -10.55 13.78 18.10
C GLY A 241 -11.79 14.52 18.61
N ALA A 242 -12.03 15.73 18.12
CA ALA A 242 -13.24 16.49 18.45
C ALA A 242 -14.53 15.79 17.99
N LYS A 243 -14.53 15.23 16.77
CA LYS A 243 -15.66 14.40 16.27
C LYS A 243 -15.89 13.17 17.15
N MET A 244 -14.82 12.47 17.55
CA MET A 244 -14.93 11.29 18.42
C MET A 244 -15.49 11.67 19.79
N LEU A 245 -15.04 12.78 20.38
CA LEU A 245 -15.59 13.29 21.64
C LEU A 245 -17.07 13.65 21.50
N ALA A 246 -17.46 14.34 20.44
CA ALA A 246 -18.86 14.70 20.19
C ALA A 246 -19.75 13.44 20.09
N LEU A 247 -19.29 12.40 19.35
CA LEU A 247 -20.00 11.12 19.27
C LEU A 247 -20.09 10.41 20.64
N ALA A 248 -19.03 10.45 21.45
CA ALA A 248 -19.04 9.89 22.80
C ALA A 248 -20.05 10.62 23.71
N PHE A 249 -20.12 11.95 23.65
CA PHE A 249 -21.12 12.74 24.38
C PHE A 249 -22.55 12.41 23.94
N LEU A 250 -22.80 12.26 22.63
CA LEU A 250 -24.10 11.84 22.11
C LEU A 250 -24.49 10.45 22.60
N GLY A 251 -23.53 9.51 22.60
CA GLY A 251 -23.74 8.16 23.13
C GLY A 251 -24.06 8.16 24.64
N MET A 252 -23.36 8.98 25.41
CA MET A 252 -23.62 9.16 26.83
C MET A 252 -25.03 9.73 27.10
N ALA A 253 -25.41 10.78 26.37
CA ALA A 253 -26.73 11.40 26.47
C ALA A 253 -27.86 10.41 26.15
N ALA A 254 -27.69 9.65 25.06
CA ALA A 254 -28.61 8.59 24.67
C ALA A 254 -28.73 7.50 25.73
N SER A 255 -27.62 7.08 26.33
CA SER A 255 -27.58 6.06 27.39
C SER A 255 -28.34 6.52 28.67
N ILE A 256 -28.15 7.79 29.03
CA ILE A 256 -28.88 8.41 30.16
C ILE A 256 -30.39 8.46 29.85
N MET A 257 -30.78 8.86 28.65
CA MET A 257 -32.17 8.89 28.21
C MET A 257 -32.84 7.51 28.28
N VAL A 258 -32.15 6.49 27.74
CA VAL A 258 -32.66 5.10 27.82
C VAL A 258 -32.84 4.65 29.27
N GLY A 259 -31.86 4.97 30.14
CA GLY A 259 -31.97 4.67 31.59
C GLY A 259 -33.16 5.34 32.28
N LEU A 260 -33.39 6.62 31.96
CA LEU A 260 -34.53 7.39 32.51
C LEU A 260 -35.87 6.82 32.02
N LEU A 261 -35.98 6.55 30.73
CA LEU A 261 -37.21 5.99 30.15
C LEU A 261 -37.52 4.60 30.71
N ALA A 262 -36.53 3.72 30.77
CA ALA A 262 -36.69 2.37 31.34
C ALA A 262 -37.10 2.42 32.79
N SER A 263 -36.50 3.32 33.58
CA SER A 263 -36.86 3.49 35.00
C SER A 263 -38.29 4.04 35.18
N ARG A 264 -38.71 4.99 34.34
CA ARG A 264 -40.10 5.50 34.37
C ARG A 264 -41.13 4.43 34.02
N VAL A 265 -40.84 3.65 32.97
CA VAL A 265 -41.72 2.53 32.59
C VAL A 265 -41.79 1.49 33.71
N GLY A 266 -40.64 1.08 34.26
CA GLY A 266 -40.59 0.13 35.36
C GLY A 266 -41.32 0.60 36.62
N ALA A 267 -41.18 1.87 36.99
CA ALA A 267 -41.91 2.47 38.08
C ALA A 267 -43.42 2.53 37.84
N GLY A 268 -43.83 2.85 36.60
CA GLY A 268 -45.24 2.85 36.19
C GLY A 268 -45.87 1.47 36.30
N VAL A 269 -45.19 0.42 35.82
CA VAL A 269 -45.62 -0.97 35.94
C VAL A 269 -45.69 -1.39 37.39
N GLY A 270 -44.66 -1.08 38.22
CA GLY A 270 -44.64 -1.37 39.64
C GLY A 270 -45.83 -0.71 40.41
N ARG A 271 -46.15 0.55 40.05
CA ARG A 271 -47.30 1.26 40.60
C ARG A 271 -48.62 0.55 40.21
N GLY A 272 -48.80 0.21 38.95
CA GLY A 272 -50.01 -0.47 38.47
C GLY A 272 -50.19 -1.86 39.08
N LEU A 273 -49.13 -2.61 39.28
CA LEU A 273 -49.16 -3.91 39.95
C LEU A 273 -49.56 -3.76 41.42
N ARG A 274 -48.95 -2.78 42.16
CA ARG A 274 -49.32 -2.53 43.57
C ARG A 274 -50.78 -2.13 43.70
N GLU A 275 -51.26 -1.25 42.83
CA GLU A 275 -52.69 -0.83 42.81
C GLU A 275 -53.63 -2.03 42.58
N ASN A 276 -53.32 -2.87 41.60
CA ASN A 276 -54.11 -4.03 41.30
C ASN A 276 -54.11 -5.08 42.41
N VAL A 277 -52.93 -5.35 43.01
CA VAL A 277 -52.84 -6.27 44.17
C VAL A 277 -53.60 -5.72 45.34
N PHE A 278 -53.45 -4.43 45.69
CA PHE A 278 -54.16 -3.79 46.79
C PHE A 278 -55.66 -3.84 46.58
N ARG A 279 -56.16 -3.47 45.41
CA ARG A 279 -57.62 -3.54 45.11
C ARG A 279 -58.18 -4.95 45.24
N LYS A 280 -57.41 -5.99 44.80
CA LYS A 280 -57.85 -7.38 44.98
C LYS A 280 -57.87 -7.80 46.46
N VAL A 281 -56.83 -7.47 47.21
CA VAL A 281 -56.74 -7.84 48.64
C VAL A 281 -57.81 -7.18 49.47
N VAL A 282 -58.14 -5.90 49.22
CA VAL A 282 -59.22 -5.20 49.86
C VAL A 282 -60.62 -5.81 49.55
N GLY A 283 -60.75 -6.43 48.38
CA GLY A 283 -61.98 -7.11 48.00
C GLY A 283 -62.12 -8.57 48.46
N PHE A 284 -61.16 -9.10 49.20
CA PHE A 284 -61.20 -10.48 49.70
C PHE A 284 -62.29 -10.67 50.75
N SER A 285 -63.01 -11.79 50.67
CA SER A 285 -63.89 -12.30 51.70
C SER A 285 -63.06 -12.88 52.87
N ASN A 286 -63.62 -13.01 54.05
CA ASN A 286 -62.95 -13.63 55.21
C ASN A 286 -62.38 -15.04 54.87
N ALA A 287 -63.08 -15.84 54.08
CA ALA A 287 -62.66 -17.17 53.69
C ALA A 287 -61.48 -17.16 52.74
N GLU A 288 -61.26 -16.08 51.94
CA GLU A 288 -60.10 -15.88 51.06
C GLU A 288 -58.92 -15.37 51.88
N PHE A 289 -59.11 -14.51 52.87
CA PHE A 289 -58.08 -14.05 53.77
C PHE A 289 -57.43 -15.19 54.55
N ASP A 290 -58.23 -16.17 54.99
CA ASP A 290 -57.75 -17.35 55.77
C ASP A 290 -56.87 -18.28 54.92
N LYS A 291 -56.92 -18.20 53.55
CA LYS A 291 -56.05 -18.97 52.63
C LYS A 291 -54.67 -18.39 52.46
N PHE A 292 -54.50 -17.14 52.75
CA PHE A 292 -53.22 -16.44 52.54
C PHE A 292 -52.73 -15.91 53.90
N SER A 293 -51.45 -16.18 54.25
CA SER A 293 -50.83 -15.54 55.40
C SER A 293 -50.64 -14.04 55.16
N THR A 294 -50.88 -13.18 56.13
CA THR A 294 -50.66 -11.73 56.03
C THR A 294 -49.20 -11.40 55.62
N ALA A 295 -48.24 -12.16 56.14
CA ALA A 295 -46.82 -12.02 55.82
C ALA A 295 -46.57 -12.28 54.29
N SER A 296 -47.21 -13.30 53.71
CA SER A 296 -47.09 -13.60 52.26
C SER A 296 -47.70 -12.50 51.43
N LEU A 297 -48.83 -11.92 51.77
CA LEU A 297 -49.45 -10.81 51.06
C LEU A 297 -48.61 -9.55 51.13
N ILE A 298 -47.95 -9.25 52.20
CA ILE A 298 -47.03 -8.13 52.36
C ILE A 298 -45.79 -8.33 51.48
N THR A 299 -45.16 -9.50 51.52
CA THR A 299 -43.99 -9.81 50.71
C THR A 299 -44.31 -9.72 49.21
N ARG A 300 -45.42 -10.24 48.75
CA ARG A 300 -45.85 -10.16 47.36
C ARG A 300 -46.13 -8.72 46.90
N SER A 301 -46.77 -7.92 47.74
CA SER A 301 -47.11 -6.53 47.43
C SER A 301 -45.90 -5.58 47.45
N THR A 302 -44.82 -5.97 48.14
CA THR A 302 -43.60 -5.15 48.27
C THR A 302 -42.43 -5.72 47.47
N ASN A 303 -41.84 -6.81 47.93
CA ASN A 303 -40.60 -7.36 47.41
C ASN A 303 -40.75 -7.96 46.00
N ASP A 304 -41.80 -8.79 45.78
CA ASP A 304 -41.97 -9.44 44.47
C ASP A 304 -42.25 -8.40 43.38
N ILE A 305 -43.07 -7.40 43.66
CA ILE A 305 -43.33 -6.30 42.73
C ILE A 305 -42.08 -5.48 42.46
N GLN A 306 -41.21 -5.27 43.47
CA GLN A 306 -39.94 -4.59 43.30
C GLN A 306 -38.97 -5.39 42.38
N GLN A 307 -38.93 -6.72 42.55
CA GLN A 307 -38.13 -7.59 41.70
C GLN A 307 -38.62 -7.56 40.24
N ILE A 308 -39.95 -7.62 40.05
CA ILE A 308 -40.58 -7.48 38.71
C ILE A 308 -40.22 -6.13 38.10
N GLN A 309 -40.30 -5.04 38.88
CA GLN A 309 -39.91 -3.71 38.40
C GLN A 309 -38.45 -3.64 37.93
N LEU A 310 -37.52 -4.19 38.72
CA LEU A 310 -36.10 -4.26 38.36
C LEU A 310 -35.85 -5.10 37.10
N LEU A 311 -36.53 -6.25 37.00
CA LEU A 311 -36.47 -7.12 35.87
C LEU A 311 -36.93 -6.42 34.55
N ILE A 312 -38.06 -5.68 34.63
CA ILE A 312 -38.59 -4.92 33.50
C ILE A 312 -37.59 -3.83 33.08
N VAL A 313 -37.01 -3.09 34.03
CA VAL A 313 -35.99 -2.08 33.71
C VAL A 313 -34.79 -2.70 32.99
N MET A 314 -34.34 -3.87 33.50
CA MET A 314 -33.21 -4.60 32.91
C MET A 314 -33.52 -5.10 31.49
N ILE A 315 -34.66 -5.75 31.28
CA ILE A 315 -35.10 -6.25 29.96
C ILE A 315 -35.27 -5.09 29.00
N LEU A 316 -35.92 -4.00 29.39
CA LEU A 316 -36.15 -2.85 28.53
C LEU A 316 -34.82 -2.22 28.04
N ARG A 317 -33.85 -2.08 28.96
CA ARG A 317 -32.52 -1.60 28.64
C ARG A 317 -31.83 -2.53 27.63
N MET A 318 -31.91 -3.85 27.86
CA MET A 318 -31.26 -4.85 26.98
C MET A 318 -31.89 -4.90 25.58
N VAL A 319 -33.22 -4.92 25.54
CA VAL A 319 -34.01 -4.99 24.30
C VAL A 319 -33.83 -3.74 23.44
N LEU A 320 -33.66 -2.58 24.05
CA LEU A 320 -33.43 -1.33 23.30
C LEU A 320 -31.97 -1.16 22.87
N TYR A 321 -31.01 -1.53 23.72
CA TYR A 321 -29.59 -1.30 23.44
C TYR A 321 -29.00 -2.28 22.44
N ALA A 322 -29.29 -3.58 22.55
CA ALA A 322 -28.68 -4.61 21.73
C ALA A 322 -28.96 -4.45 20.21
N PRO A 323 -30.20 -4.18 19.75
CA PRO A 323 -30.46 -3.98 18.32
C PRO A 323 -29.77 -2.74 17.76
N ILE A 324 -29.72 -1.63 18.54
CA ILE A 324 -29.07 -0.39 18.09
C ILE A 324 -27.59 -0.63 17.87
N MET A 325 -26.92 -1.30 18.80
CA MET A 325 -25.51 -1.64 18.69
C MET A 325 -25.23 -2.63 17.56
N ALA A 326 -26.11 -3.62 17.39
CA ALA A 326 -25.99 -4.60 16.30
C ALA A 326 -26.12 -3.94 14.92
N ILE A 327 -27.14 -3.13 14.72
CA ILE A 327 -27.37 -2.43 13.43
C ILE A 327 -26.22 -1.45 13.16
N GLY A 328 -25.80 -0.65 14.15
CA GLY A 328 -24.71 0.31 14.03
C GLY A 328 -23.36 -0.38 13.74
N GLY A 329 -23.09 -1.50 14.41
CA GLY A 329 -21.89 -2.30 14.18
C GLY A 329 -21.84 -2.92 12.79
N ILE A 330 -22.92 -3.55 12.36
CA ILE A 330 -23.04 -4.14 11.02
C ILE A 330 -22.86 -3.06 9.94
N TRP A 331 -23.56 -1.93 10.07
CA TRP A 331 -23.46 -0.82 9.13
C TRP A 331 -22.03 -0.28 9.03
N LYS A 332 -21.35 -0.11 10.16
CA LYS A 332 -19.95 0.34 10.20
C LYS A 332 -19.00 -0.62 9.50
N VAL A 333 -19.16 -1.94 9.73
CA VAL A 333 -18.32 -2.99 9.14
C VAL A 333 -18.41 -2.97 7.62
N PHE A 334 -19.63 -2.90 7.06
CA PHE A 334 -19.82 -2.85 5.62
C PHE A 334 -19.24 -1.60 4.95
N HIS A 335 -19.12 -0.48 5.67
CA HIS A 335 -18.57 0.77 5.15
C HIS A 335 -17.05 0.94 5.37
N THR A 336 -16.42 0.09 6.20
CA THR A 336 -14.99 0.23 6.49
C THR A 336 -14.13 -0.69 5.62
N ASN A 337 -14.50 -1.95 5.45
CA ASN A 337 -13.68 -2.88 4.65
C ASN A 337 -14.50 -4.14 4.28
N VAL A 338 -15.03 -4.16 3.07
CA VAL A 338 -15.88 -5.27 2.58
C VAL A 338 -15.11 -6.59 2.53
N SER A 339 -13.82 -6.56 2.21
CA SER A 339 -12.96 -7.74 2.12
C SER A 339 -12.78 -8.48 3.45
N MET A 340 -12.81 -7.77 4.59
CA MET A 340 -12.69 -8.38 5.92
C MET A 340 -14.04 -8.63 6.62
N SER A 341 -15.15 -8.16 6.05
CA SER A 341 -16.49 -8.27 6.64
C SER A 341 -16.94 -9.73 6.80
N TRP A 342 -16.47 -10.64 5.94
CA TRP A 342 -16.79 -12.06 6.03
C TRP A 342 -16.23 -12.72 7.31
N ILE A 343 -15.07 -12.28 7.81
CA ILE A 343 -14.45 -12.81 9.05
C ILE A 343 -15.34 -12.46 10.25
N ILE A 344 -15.85 -11.23 10.28
CA ILE A 344 -16.77 -10.77 11.32
C ILE A 344 -18.10 -11.51 11.22
N GLY A 345 -18.60 -11.72 9.99
CA GLY A 345 -19.78 -12.55 9.73
C GLY A 345 -19.63 -13.98 10.26
N LEU A 346 -18.48 -14.61 10.01
CA LEU A 346 -18.15 -15.93 10.51
C LEU A 346 -18.12 -15.95 12.06
N ALA A 347 -17.45 -14.97 12.69
CA ALA A 347 -17.38 -14.87 14.15
C ALA A 347 -18.76 -14.73 14.79
N VAL A 348 -19.63 -13.88 14.21
CA VAL A 348 -21.03 -13.72 14.66
C VAL A 348 -21.81 -15.04 14.52
N ALA A 349 -21.66 -15.74 13.37
CA ALA A 349 -22.30 -17.04 13.16
C ALA A 349 -21.86 -18.07 14.21
N ILE A 350 -20.57 -18.16 14.53
CA ILE A 350 -20.04 -19.04 15.57
C ILE A 350 -20.66 -18.72 16.93
N ILE A 351 -20.73 -17.43 17.30
CA ILE A 351 -21.34 -17.00 18.57
C ILE A 351 -22.81 -17.41 18.63
N VAL A 352 -23.57 -17.18 17.56
CA VAL A 352 -25.00 -17.56 17.49
C VAL A 352 -25.18 -19.06 17.65
N VAL A 353 -24.32 -19.85 17.01
CA VAL A 353 -24.34 -21.34 17.14
C VAL A 353 -24.04 -21.76 18.57
N ILE A 354 -23.03 -21.19 19.21
CA ILE A 354 -22.66 -21.49 20.61
C ILE A 354 -23.82 -21.11 21.54
N VAL A 355 -24.38 -19.92 21.40
CA VAL A 355 -25.52 -19.46 22.24
C VAL A 355 -26.74 -20.34 22.01
N GLY A 356 -27.07 -20.67 20.76
CA GLY A 356 -28.13 -21.60 20.41
C GLY A 356 -27.92 -22.98 21.04
N PHE A 357 -26.71 -23.53 20.93
CA PHE A 357 -26.37 -24.82 21.54
C PHE A 357 -26.51 -24.78 23.07
N LEU A 358 -26.01 -23.75 23.72
CA LEU A 358 -26.19 -23.56 25.18
C LEU A 358 -27.68 -23.48 25.55
N PHE A 359 -28.47 -22.77 24.79
CA PHE A 359 -29.90 -22.65 25.04
C PHE A 359 -30.62 -23.99 24.92
N PHE A 360 -30.36 -24.76 23.86
CA PHE A 360 -30.99 -26.06 23.65
C PHE A 360 -30.51 -27.15 24.60
N VAL A 361 -29.25 -27.13 25.06
CA VAL A 361 -28.69 -28.16 25.94
C VAL A 361 -28.86 -27.83 27.41
N VAL A 362 -28.71 -26.57 27.81
CA VAL A 362 -28.69 -26.14 29.22
C VAL A 362 -30.11 -25.90 29.73
N MET A 363 -31.01 -25.27 28.95
CA MET A 363 -32.38 -24.98 29.38
C MET A 363 -33.20 -26.22 29.79
N PRO A 364 -33.20 -27.34 29.02
CA PRO A 364 -33.94 -28.51 29.46
C PRO A 364 -33.36 -29.15 30.72
N LYS A 365 -32.04 -29.04 30.97
CA LYS A 365 -31.43 -29.55 32.21
C LYS A 365 -31.78 -28.72 33.44
N PHE A 366 -31.94 -27.40 33.29
CA PHE A 366 -32.42 -26.56 34.40
C PHE A 366 -33.86 -26.89 34.80
N LYS A 367 -34.74 -27.26 33.86
CA LYS A 367 -36.12 -27.72 34.18
C LYS A 367 -36.16 -29.04 34.95
N LEU A 368 -35.16 -29.94 34.75
CA LEU A 368 -35.06 -31.20 35.44
C LEU A 368 -34.57 -31.07 36.91
N ILE A 369 -33.89 -29.98 37.24
CA ILE A 369 -33.38 -29.74 38.60
C ILE A 369 -34.41 -28.98 39.45
N GLN A 370 -35.42 -28.34 38.87
CA GLN A 370 -36.48 -27.60 39.55
C GLN A 370 -37.73 -28.44 39.88
N ASN A 371 -37.83 -29.67 39.40
CA ASN A 371 -38.82 -30.66 39.79
C ASN A 371 -38.21 -31.71 40.74
#